data_693a14b4e367d8228c2887697378346b
#
_entry.id   693a14b4e367d8228c2887697378346b
#
_cell.length_a   1.000
_cell.length_b   1.000
_cell.length_c   1.000
_cell.angle_alpha   90.00
_cell.angle_beta   90.00
_cell.angle_gamma   90.00
#
_symmetry.space_group_name_H-M   'P 1'
#
loop_
_entity.id
_entity.type
_entity.pdbx_description
1 polymer ?
#
loop_
_entity_poly.entity_id
_entity_poly.type
_entity_poly.pdbx_seq_one_letter_code
_entity_poly.pdbx_strand_id
1 'polypeptide(L)'
;ERSAKYLKHLSLELGGNDPVIVCRDADLNLVAEGLIKGRFTVGNGQACVADKRLIVDENVVDALAELCTETAKSMKVGNPSDPSVDVGPVIHKKAADRIEAMIADAVSKGARLHCGGRWEGNFIKPTVITGVTEDMQLYSEECFGPVVTIIACKDEKDGLRIANDSRYGLQAAVYSRDVTKALRLADM
;
A
#
# COMPACT_ATOMS: atom_id res chain seq x y z
N GLU A 1 -5.10 -29.12 -7.48
CA GLU A 1 -5.06 -30.50 -7.99
C GLU A 1 -5.40 -31.54 -6.93
N ARG A 2 -4.71 -31.57 -5.75
CA ARG A 2 -4.94 -32.58 -4.71
C ARG A 2 -6.38 -32.61 -4.19
N SER A 3 -7.01 -31.46 -4.02
CA SER A 3 -8.37 -31.35 -3.49
C SER A 3 -9.44 -31.73 -4.52
N ALA A 4 -9.21 -31.41 -5.79
CA ALA A 4 -10.13 -31.70 -6.88
C ALA A 4 -10.40 -33.21 -7.04
N LYS A 5 -9.38 -34.03 -6.84
CA LYS A 5 -9.48 -35.49 -6.90
C LYS A 5 -10.53 -36.06 -5.92
N TYR A 6 -10.79 -35.37 -4.82
CA TYR A 6 -11.70 -35.82 -3.76
C TYR A 6 -12.93 -34.90 -3.60
N LEU A 7 -13.12 -33.94 -4.54
CA LEU A 7 -14.22 -32.96 -4.49
C LEU A 7 -14.31 -32.21 -3.17
N LYS A 8 -13.15 -31.86 -2.58
CA LYS A 8 -13.11 -31.17 -1.29
C LYS A 8 -13.46 -29.71 -1.44
N HIS A 9 -14.18 -29.18 -0.47
CA HIS A 9 -14.30 -27.74 -0.29
C HIS A 9 -12.94 -27.13 0.03
N LEU A 10 -12.66 -25.98 -0.60
CA LEU A 10 -11.45 -25.20 -0.37
C LEU A 10 -11.81 -23.87 0.27
N SER A 11 -11.12 -23.54 1.36
CA SER A 11 -11.05 -22.19 1.89
C SER A 11 -9.64 -21.66 1.59
N LEU A 12 -9.56 -20.58 0.79
CA LEU A 12 -8.30 -20.04 0.30
C LEU A 12 -8.08 -18.66 0.92
N GLU A 13 -7.06 -18.56 1.76
CA GLU A 13 -6.54 -17.30 2.32
C GLU A 13 -5.20 -17.00 1.64
N LEU A 14 -5.22 -16.07 0.68
CA LEU A 14 -4.10 -15.76 -0.19
C LEU A 14 -3.70 -14.29 -0.07
N GLY A 15 -2.58 -13.91 -0.69
CA GLY A 15 -2.11 -12.54 -0.69
C GLY A 15 -2.77 -11.66 -1.74
N GLY A 16 -2.54 -10.37 -1.63
CA GLY A 16 -2.92 -9.33 -2.58
C GLY A 16 -1.82 -8.27 -2.69
N ASN A 17 -1.75 -7.59 -3.81
CA ASN A 17 -0.90 -6.41 -3.98
C ASN A 17 -1.74 -5.28 -4.59
N ASP A 18 -2.78 -4.93 -3.86
CA ASP A 18 -3.95 -4.22 -4.30
C ASP A 18 -3.62 -2.80 -4.77
N PRO A 19 -3.96 -2.46 -6.04
CA PRO A 19 -3.71 -1.14 -6.59
C PRO A 19 -4.80 -0.16 -6.18
N VAL A 20 -4.40 1.08 -5.96
CA VAL A 20 -5.29 2.23 -5.80
C VAL A 20 -4.91 3.27 -6.83
N ILE A 21 -5.74 3.49 -7.83
CA ILE A 21 -5.51 4.52 -8.85
C ILE A 21 -6.03 5.85 -8.32
N VAL A 22 -5.15 6.83 -8.24
CA VAL A 22 -5.46 8.20 -7.83
C VAL A 22 -5.36 9.11 -9.04
N CYS A 23 -6.52 9.48 -9.60
CA CYS A 23 -6.59 10.38 -10.73
C CYS A 23 -6.22 11.81 -10.34
N ARG A 24 -5.79 12.61 -11.30
CA ARG A 24 -5.42 14.03 -11.11
C ARG A 24 -6.50 14.89 -10.45
N ASP A 25 -7.76 14.57 -10.69
CA ASP A 25 -8.93 15.28 -10.16
C ASP A 25 -9.43 14.73 -8.81
N ALA A 26 -8.75 13.76 -8.22
CA ALA A 26 -9.12 13.16 -6.95
C ALA A 26 -9.07 14.19 -5.80
N ASP A 27 -9.90 13.98 -4.79
CA ASP A 27 -9.78 14.72 -3.53
C ASP A 27 -8.66 14.08 -2.70
N LEU A 28 -7.48 14.72 -2.69
CA LEU A 28 -6.29 14.18 -2.04
C LEU A 28 -6.42 14.07 -0.52
N ASN A 29 -7.24 14.92 0.12
CA ASN A 29 -7.49 14.80 1.56
C ASN A 29 -8.29 13.53 1.86
N LEU A 30 -9.33 13.28 1.06
CA LEU A 30 -10.12 12.04 1.18
C LEU A 30 -9.27 10.80 0.93
N VAL A 31 -8.40 10.84 -0.11
CA VAL A 31 -7.45 9.76 -0.40
C VAL A 31 -6.52 9.53 0.79
N ALA A 32 -5.86 10.57 1.28
CA ALA A 32 -4.94 10.48 2.41
C ALA A 32 -5.65 9.96 3.67
N GLU A 33 -6.83 10.48 4.00
CA GLU A 33 -7.58 10.06 5.19
C GLU A 33 -8.03 8.61 5.11
N GLY A 34 -8.58 8.18 3.98
CA GLY A 34 -9.08 6.82 3.77
C GLY A 34 -7.96 5.78 3.72
N LEU A 35 -6.98 6.02 2.86
CA LEU A 35 -5.86 5.09 2.65
C LEU A 35 -4.96 4.96 3.86
N ILE A 36 -4.63 6.07 4.51
CA ILE A 36 -3.67 6.03 5.62
C ILE A 36 -4.28 5.34 6.82
N LYS A 37 -5.54 5.65 7.14
CA LYS A 37 -6.24 4.92 8.22
C LYS A 37 -6.32 3.44 7.88
N GLY A 38 -6.76 3.07 6.70
CA GLY A 38 -6.87 1.69 6.25
C GLY A 38 -5.52 0.97 6.20
N ARG A 39 -4.46 1.65 5.77
CA ARG A 39 -3.13 1.04 5.62
C ARG A 39 -2.33 0.96 6.91
N PHE A 40 -2.46 1.93 7.79
CA PHE A 40 -1.66 1.97 9.02
C PHE A 40 -2.40 1.43 10.24
N THR A 41 -3.68 1.74 10.43
CA THR A 41 -4.41 1.40 11.67
C THR A 41 -5.13 0.06 11.59
N VAL A 42 -5.67 -0.32 10.45
CA VAL A 42 -6.34 -1.62 10.30
C VAL A 42 -5.31 -2.71 10.13
N GLY A 43 -5.05 -3.45 11.23
CA GLY A 43 -4.08 -4.55 11.25
C GLY A 43 -2.64 -4.13 10.92
N ASN A 44 -2.30 -2.84 11.01
CA ASN A 44 -0.98 -2.29 10.63
C ASN A 44 -0.58 -2.65 9.19
N GLY A 45 -1.55 -2.65 8.27
CA GLY A 45 -1.36 -3.08 6.88
C GLY A 45 -1.15 -4.59 6.69
N GLN A 46 -1.35 -5.40 7.73
CA GLN A 46 -1.26 -6.85 7.68
C GLN A 46 -2.62 -7.47 7.31
N ALA A 47 -3.19 -7.03 6.20
CA ALA A 47 -4.40 -7.59 5.63
C ALA A 47 -4.19 -7.86 4.13
N CYS A 48 -4.75 -8.96 3.63
CA CYS A 48 -4.66 -9.31 2.21
C CYS A 48 -5.33 -8.26 1.31
N VAL A 49 -6.40 -7.62 1.79
CA VAL A 49 -7.16 -6.55 1.11
C VAL A 49 -6.67 -5.13 1.44
N ALA A 50 -5.54 -4.97 2.15
CA ALA A 50 -5.02 -3.63 2.41
C ALA A 50 -4.49 -2.99 1.12
N ASP A 51 -4.78 -1.70 0.93
CA ASP A 51 -4.27 -0.93 -0.20
C ASP A 51 -2.74 -0.87 -0.18
N LYS A 52 -2.08 -1.40 -1.19
CA LYS A 52 -0.62 -1.59 -1.16
C LYS A 52 0.13 -0.71 -2.14
N ARG A 53 -0.40 -0.52 -3.36
CA ARG A 53 0.21 0.28 -4.41
C ARG A 53 -0.66 1.48 -4.75
N LEU A 54 -0.27 2.66 -4.32
CA LEU A 54 -0.91 3.90 -4.74
C LEU A 54 -0.31 4.33 -6.07
N ILE A 55 -1.09 4.19 -7.14
CA ILE A 55 -0.72 4.57 -8.50
C ILE A 55 -1.31 5.95 -8.77
N VAL A 56 -0.48 6.96 -8.74
CA VAL A 56 -0.87 8.36 -8.61
C VAL A 56 -0.47 9.14 -9.85
N ASP A 57 -1.39 9.92 -10.42
CA ASP A 57 -1.06 10.87 -11.50
C ASP A 57 0.14 11.73 -11.09
N GLU A 58 1.15 11.81 -11.96
CA GLU A 58 2.44 12.46 -11.67
C GLU A 58 2.32 13.91 -11.20
N ASN A 59 1.24 14.60 -11.60
CA ASN A 59 1.00 16.00 -11.24
C ASN A 59 0.55 16.18 -9.78
N VAL A 60 0.12 15.12 -9.09
CA VAL A 60 -0.39 15.18 -7.72
C VAL A 60 0.39 14.28 -6.73
N VAL A 61 1.44 13.60 -7.19
CA VAL A 61 2.28 12.71 -6.37
C VAL A 61 2.86 13.44 -5.17
N ASP A 62 3.50 14.60 -5.37
CA ASP A 62 4.17 15.32 -4.29
C ASP A 62 3.17 15.81 -3.23
N ALA A 63 2.05 16.36 -3.65
CA ALA A 63 1.00 16.82 -2.75
C ALA A 63 0.40 15.66 -1.92
N LEU A 64 0.14 14.51 -2.55
CA LEU A 64 -0.35 13.34 -1.83
C LEU A 64 0.71 12.77 -0.88
N ALA A 65 1.97 12.71 -1.30
CA ALA A 65 3.07 12.22 -0.47
C ALA A 65 3.27 13.08 0.78
N GLU A 66 3.10 14.40 0.67
CA GLU A 66 3.16 15.32 1.80
C GLU A 66 2.04 15.03 2.81
N LEU A 67 0.78 14.98 2.36
CA LEU A 67 -0.37 14.64 3.21
C LEU A 67 -0.19 13.27 3.90
N CYS A 68 0.23 12.27 3.15
CA CYS A 68 0.52 10.94 3.69
C CYS A 68 1.62 10.99 4.76
N THR A 69 2.67 11.77 4.52
CA THR A 69 3.81 11.88 5.43
C THR A 69 3.44 12.59 6.73
N GLU A 70 2.66 13.66 6.66
CA GLU A 70 2.16 14.39 7.85
C GLU A 70 1.33 13.46 8.74
N THR A 71 0.38 12.73 8.15
CA THR A 71 -0.44 11.78 8.90
C THR A 71 0.41 10.65 9.48
N ALA A 72 1.32 10.06 8.70
CA ALA A 72 2.20 8.99 9.19
C ALA A 72 3.06 9.44 10.39
N LYS A 73 3.56 10.67 10.36
CA LYS A 73 4.37 11.25 11.48
C LYS A 73 3.56 11.54 12.73
N SER A 74 2.27 11.83 12.61
CA SER A 74 1.40 12.10 13.76
C SER A 74 0.99 10.83 14.51
N MET A 75 1.14 9.64 13.91
CA MET A 75 0.71 8.36 14.49
C MET A 75 1.64 7.89 15.60
N LYS A 76 1.03 7.45 16.71
CA LYS A 76 1.73 6.86 17.84
C LYS A 76 1.91 5.35 17.62
N VAL A 77 3.17 4.91 17.60
CA VAL A 77 3.55 3.50 17.52
C VAL A 77 3.81 2.98 18.93
N GLY A 78 3.27 1.83 19.28
CA GLY A 78 3.50 1.28 20.64
C GLY A 78 2.69 0.03 20.97
N ASN A 79 2.58 -0.25 22.26
CA ASN A 79 1.84 -1.41 22.77
C ASN A 79 0.34 -1.26 22.47
N PRO A 80 -0.29 -2.22 21.77
CA PRO A 80 -1.72 -2.15 21.40
C PRO A 80 -2.69 -2.21 22.59
N SER A 81 -2.22 -2.54 23.80
CA SER A 81 -3.03 -2.43 25.02
C SER A 81 -3.20 -0.99 25.51
N ASP A 82 -2.43 -0.04 25.00
CA ASP A 82 -2.60 1.39 25.26
C ASP A 82 -3.58 1.98 24.22
N PRO A 83 -4.79 2.44 24.64
CA PRO A 83 -5.79 2.97 23.71
C PRO A 83 -5.38 4.24 22.96
N SER A 84 -4.28 4.87 23.35
CA SER A 84 -3.71 6.03 22.64
C SER A 84 -2.75 5.66 21.51
N VAL A 85 -2.51 4.37 21.29
CA VAL A 85 -1.62 3.87 20.23
C VAL A 85 -2.41 3.63 18.94
N ASP A 86 -1.91 4.14 17.83
CA ASP A 86 -2.50 4.01 16.50
C ASP A 86 -1.98 2.76 15.77
N VAL A 87 -0.69 2.45 15.93
CA VAL A 87 0.01 1.40 15.19
C VAL A 87 0.74 0.46 16.14
N GLY A 88 0.32 -0.79 16.18
CA GLY A 88 0.94 -1.84 16.99
C GLY A 88 2.12 -2.53 16.27
N PRO A 89 2.59 -3.68 16.80
CA PRO A 89 3.67 -4.44 16.18
C PRO A 89 3.17 -5.27 15.00
N VAL A 90 4.07 -5.60 14.06
CA VAL A 90 3.82 -6.69 13.12
C VAL A 90 3.95 -8.04 13.84
N ILE A 91 3.40 -9.09 13.21
CA ILE A 91 3.17 -10.39 13.87
C ILE A 91 4.44 -11.03 14.47
N HIS A 92 5.59 -10.85 13.86
CA HIS A 92 6.86 -11.39 14.36
C HIS A 92 8.09 -10.72 13.71
N LYS A 93 9.26 -10.92 14.30
CA LYS A 93 10.52 -10.34 13.83
C LYS A 93 10.82 -10.61 12.35
N LYS A 94 10.60 -11.83 11.86
CA LYS A 94 10.85 -12.18 10.44
C LYS A 94 9.97 -11.36 9.48
N ALA A 95 8.75 -11.01 9.90
CA ALA A 95 7.90 -10.10 9.10
C ALA A 95 8.49 -8.69 9.08
N ALA A 96 8.95 -8.19 10.23
CA ALA A 96 9.62 -6.90 10.32
C ALA A 96 10.89 -6.85 9.46
N ASP A 97 11.73 -7.88 9.55
CA ASP A 97 12.98 -7.98 8.75
C ASP A 97 12.68 -7.98 7.24
N ARG A 98 11.60 -8.66 6.81
CA ARG A 98 11.18 -8.66 5.40
C ARG A 98 10.73 -7.28 4.93
N ILE A 99 9.91 -6.59 5.72
CA ILE A 99 9.42 -5.24 5.38
C ILE A 99 10.61 -4.27 5.28
N GLU A 100 11.53 -4.32 6.23
CA GLU A 100 12.74 -3.50 6.22
C GLU A 100 13.60 -3.77 4.97
N ALA A 101 13.77 -5.04 4.60
CA ALA A 101 14.51 -5.42 3.40
C ALA A 101 13.87 -4.88 2.12
N MET A 102 12.53 -4.89 2.01
CA MET A 102 11.80 -4.32 0.87
C MET A 102 11.96 -2.80 0.78
N ILE A 103 11.93 -2.10 1.93
CA ILE A 103 12.17 -0.65 1.99
C ILE A 103 13.62 -0.35 1.60
N ALA A 104 14.59 -1.11 2.11
CA ALA A 104 16.00 -0.93 1.79
C ALA A 104 16.30 -1.20 0.31
N ASP A 105 15.68 -2.23 -0.29
CA ASP A 105 15.76 -2.51 -1.73
C ASP A 105 15.29 -1.29 -2.54
N ALA A 106 14.12 -0.76 -2.23
CA ALA A 106 13.57 0.39 -2.95
C ALA A 106 14.44 1.64 -2.80
N VAL A 107 14.91 1.96 -1.60
CA VAL A 107 15.80 3.11 -1.34
C VAL A 107 17.13 2.95 -2.08
N SER A 108 17.71 1.75 -2.08
CA SER A 108 18.97 1.48 -2.79
C SER A 108 18.86 1.64 -4.30
N LYS A 109 17.65 1.52 -4.85
CA LYS A 109 17.32 1.70 -6.27
C LYS A 109 16.80 3.11 -6.61
N GLY A 110 16.84 4.03 -5.65
CA GLY A 110 16.52 5.44 -5.88
C GLY A 110 15.13 5.88 -5.44
N ALA A 111 14.33 5.03 -4.82
CA ALA A 111 13.08 5.46 -4.21
C ALA A 111 13.33 6.43 -3.04
N ARG A 112 12.43 7.40 -2.89
CA ARG A 112 12.53 8.42 -1.85
C ARG A 112 11.71 8.03 -0.63
N LEU A 113 12.39 7.82 0.50
CA LEU A 113 11.77 7.61 1.80
C LEU A 113 11.42 8.97 2.43
N HIS A 114 10.14 9.25 2.68
CA HIS A 114 9.65 10.49 3.30
C HIS A 114 9.61 10.40 4.82
N CYS A 115 9.21 9.25 5.35
CA CYS A 115 9.19 8.97 6.79
C CYS A 115 9.18 7.45 7.04
N GLY A 116 9.41 7.05 8.29
CA GLY A 116 9.46 5.63 8.67
C GLY A 116 10.77 4.96 8.27
N GLY A 117 10.71 3.77 7.68
CA GLY A 117 11.85 2.96 7.26
C GLY A 117 12.70 2.41 8.41
N ARG A 118 12.36 2.71 9.66
CA ARG A 118 13.06 2.23 10.86
C ARG A 118 12.10 1.40 11.70
N TRP A 119 12.63 0.39 12.35
CA TRP A 119 11.88 -0.48 13.24
C TRP A 119 12.66 -0.78 14.52
N GLU A 120 11.92 -1.13 15.55
CA GLU A 120 12.46 -1.59 16.82
C GLU A 120 11.73 -2.86 17.22
N GLY A 121 12.45 -3.97 17.32
CA GLY A 121 11.85 -5.28 17.54
C GLY A 121 10.89 -5.67 16.41
N ASN A 122 9.58 -5.74 16.72
CA ASN A 122 8.49 -6.00 15.75
C ASN A 122 7.71 -4.74 15.39
N PHE A 123 8.13 -3.56 15.86
CA PHE A 123 7.44 -2.30 15.56
C PHE A 123 8.03 -1.66 14.31
N ILE A 124 7.21 -1.50 13.29
CA ILE A 124 7.51 -0.75 12.07
C ILE A 124 6.84 0.60 12.19
N LYS A 125 7.60 1.67 11.99
CA LYS A 125 7.00 3.01 11.92
C LYS A 125 6.21 3.16 10.63
N PRO A 126 5.07 3.86 10.64
CA PRO A 126 4.36 4.24 9.43
C PRO A 126 5.32 4.82 8.41
N THR A 127 5.37 4.21 7.23
CA THR A 127 6.37 4.47 6.20
C THR A 127 5.70 4.98 4.95
N VAL A 128 6.20 6.08 4.39
CA VAL A 128 5.77 6.63 3.11
C VAL A 128 6.97 6.68 2.17
N ILE A 129 6.83 6.09 0.98
CA ILE A 129 7.88 5.99 -0.02
C ILE A 129 7.34 6.30 -1.42
N THR A 130 8.04 7.14 -2.17
CA THR A 130 7.72 7.53 -3.56
C THR A 130 8.82 7.13 -4.52
N GLY A 131 8.53 7.20 -5.83
CA GLY A 131 9.50 6.88 -6.86
C GLY A 131 9.79 5.39 -6.97
N VAL A 132 8.82 4.56 -6.59
CA VAL A 132 8.92 3.10 -6.72
C VAL A 132 8.73 2.70 -8.17
N THR A 133 9.63 1.87 -8.69
CA THR A 133 9.70 1.39 -10.08
C THR A 133 9.59 -0.13 -10.18
N GLU A 134 9.37 -0.63 -11.38
CA GLU A 134 9.06 -2.05 -11.69
C GLU A 134 10.15 -3.04 -11.22
N ASP A 135 11.40 -2.60 -11.08
CA ASP A 135 12.53 -3.40 -10.63
C ASP A 135 12.64 -3.52 -9.09
N MET A 136 11.76 -2.85 -8.34
CA MET A 136 11.75 -2.83 -6.88
C MET A 136 10.79 -3.87 -6.30
N GLN A 137 11.16 -4.47 -5.14
CA GLN A 137 10.29 -5.44 -4.48
C GLN A 137 8.95 -4.84 -4.03
N LEU A 138 8.92 -3.57 -3.61
CA LEU A 138 7.68 -2.89 -3.23
C LEU A 138 6.68 -2.71 -4.39
N TYR A 139 7.12 -2.82 -5.64
CA TYR A 139 6.25 -2.82 -6.81
C TYR A 139 5.59 -4.17 -7.05
N SER A 140 6.37 -5.25 -7.03
CA SER A 140 5.94 -6.58 -7.49
C SER A 140 5.50 -7.53 -6.37
N GLU A 141 5.96 -7.32 -5.13
CA GLU A 141 5.71 -8.20 -3.99
C GLU A 141 4.76 -7.57 -2.98
N GLU A 142 3.94 -8.40 -2.35
CA GLU A 142 3.08 -7.98 -1.25
C GLU A 142 3.90 -7.50 -0.05
N CYS A 143 3.78 -6.21 0.30
CA CYS A 143 4.28 -5.66 1.55
C CYS A 143 3.22 -5.78 2.64
N PHE A 144 3.40 -6.72 3.57
CA PHE A 144 2.43 -7.02 4.62
C PHE A 144 2.77 -6.25 5.91
N GLY A 145 2.63 -4.91 5.85
CA GLY A 145 2.98 -4.01 6.94
C GLY A 145 2.63 -2.54 6.66
N PRO A 146 2.91 -1.64 7.59
CA PRO A 146 2.50 -0.23 7.55
C PRO A 146 3.36 0.60 6.58
N VAL A 147 3.32 0.27 5.30
CA VAL A 147 4.07 0.95 4.24
C VAL A 147 3.13 1.42 3.15
N VAL A 148 3.09 2.71 2.90
CA VAL A 148 2.42 3.34 1.76
C VAL A 148 3.43 3.48 0.63
N THR A 149 3.19 2.77 -0.47
CA THR A 149 4.01 2.77 -1.67
C THR A 149 3.34 3.63 -2.74
N ILE A 150 4.00 4.71 -3.16
CA ILE A 150 3.48 5.63 -4.18
C ILE A 150 4.27 5.45 -5.47
N ILE A 151 3.55 5.10 -6.54
CA ILE A 151 4.05 4.88 -7.90
C ILE A 151 3.44 5.98 -8.79
N ALA A 152 4.27 6.74 -9.48
CA ALA A 152 3.80 7.75 -10.41
C ALA A 152 3.29 7.12 -11.71
N CYS A 153 2.18 7.63 -12.25
CA CYS A 153 1.72 7.31 -13.59
C CYS A 153 1.49 8.60 -14.41
N LYS A 154 1.66 8.51 -15.72
CA LYS A 154 1.54 9.66 -16.63
C LYS A 154 0.10 10.07 -16.87
N ASP A 155 -0.76 9.09 -16.93
CA ASP A 155 -2.19 9.23 -17.22
C ASP A 155 -2.97 8.00 -16.73
N GLU A 156 -4.28 8.00 -16.93
CA GLU A 156 -5.19 6.92 -16.54
C GLU A 156 -4.85 5.59 -17.22
N LYS A 157 -4.39 5.62 -18.47
CA LYS A 157 -4.04 4.41 -19.22
C LYS A 157 -2.76 3.77 -18.68
N ASP A 158 -1.77 4.57 -18.35
CA ASP A 158 -0.55 4.12 -17.69
C ASP A 158 -0.85 3.62 -16.28
N GLY A 159 -1.73 4.30 -15.55
CA GLY A 159 -2.22 3.86 -14.24
C GLY A 159 -2.86 2.47 -14.29
N LEU A 160 -3.71 2.20 -15.27
CA LEU A 160 -4.30 0.88 -15.50
C LEU A 160 -3.26 -0.18 -15.87
N ARG A 161 -2.30 0.18 -16.72
CA ARG A 161 -1.20 -0.73 -17.07
C ARG A 161 -0.43 -1.17 -15.82
N ILE A 162 -0.05 -0.21 -14.97
CA ILE A 162 0.65 -0.48 -13.72
C ILE A 162 -0.22 -1.30 -12.76
N ALA A 163 -1.52 -0.99 -12.66
CA ALA A 163 -2.44 -1.72 -11.79
C ALA A 163 -2.53 -3.19 -12.17
N ASN A 164 -2.64 -3.47 -13.48
CA ASN A 164 -2.76 -4.82 -14.03
C ASN A 164 -1.41 -5.55 -14.15
N ASP A 165 -0.28 -4.87 -13.99
CA ASP A 165 1.05 -5.50 -13.93
C ASP A 165 1.27 -6.12 -12.54
N SER A 166 0.55 -7.20 -12.29
CA SER A 166 0.58 -7.90 -11.00
C SER A 166 0.17 -9.36 -11.17
N ARG A 167 0.81 -10.25 -10.42
CA ARG A 167 0.39 -11.65 -10.28
C ARG A 167 -0.74 -11.85 -9.26
N TYR A 168 -1.13 -10.80 -8.57
CA TYR A 168 -2.21 -10.80 -7.60
C TYR A 168 -3.50 -10.30 -8.24
N GLY A 169 -4.64 -10.63 -7.62
CA GLY A 169 -5.94 -10.15 -8.04
C GLY A 169 -6.95 -10.37 -6.93
N LEU A 170 -7.10 -9.37 -6.07
CA LEU A 170 -7.99 -9.45 -4.91
C LEU A 170 -8.91 -8.22 -4.82
N GLN A 171 -8.34 -7.02 -4.71
CA GLN A 171 -9.06 -5.78 -4.59
C GLN A 171 -8.39 -4.69 -5.43
N ALA A 172 -9.16 -3.69 -5.83
CA ALA A 172 -8.67 -2.45 -6.42
C ALA A 172 -9.57 -1.28 -6.02
N ALA A 173 -9.02 -0.07 -6.04
CA ALA A 173 -9.80 1.14 -5.83
C ALA A 173 -9.41 2.23 -6.84
N VAL A 174 -10.35 3.13 -7.12
CA VAL A 174 -10.13 4.29 -7.99
C VAL A 174 -10.67 5.54 -7.31
N TYR A 175 -9.85 6.56 -7.21
CA TYR A 175 -10.22 7.88 -6.72
C TYR A 175 -10.27 8.90 -7.86
N SER A 176 -11.43 9.46 -8.10
CA SER A 176 -11.70 10.53 -9.06
C SER A 176 -12.95 11.30 -8.64
N ARG A 177 -13.04 12.58 -8.97
CA ARG A 177 -14.29 13.35 -8.81
C ARG A 177 -15.29 13.02 -9.93
N ASP A 178 -14.83 12.47 -11.03
CA ASP A 178 -15.67 11.96 -12.12
C ASP A 178 -16.01 10.48 -11.88
N VAL A 179 -17.22 10.24 -11.38
CA VAL A 179 -17.74 8.88 -11.10
C VAL A 179 -17.79 8.02 -12.36
N THR A 180 -18.14 8.59 -13.51
CA THR A 180 -18.20 7.87 -14.79
C THR A 180 -16.80 7.37 -15.18
N LYS A 181 -15.79 8.23 -15.01
CA LYS A 181 -14.39 7.88 -15.20
C LYS A 181 -13.97 6.74 -14.25
N ALA A 182 -14.27 6.90 -12.96
CA ALA A 182 -13.90 5.91 -11.95
C ALA A 182 -14.49 4.53 -12.26
N LEU A 183 -15.77 4.45 -12.60
CA LEU A 183 -16.44 3.20 -12.97
C LEU A 183 -15.84 2.59 -14.23
N ARG A 184 -15.59 3.40 -15.28
CA ARG A 184 -14.93 2.91 -16.48
C ARG A 184 -13.55 2.31 -16.22
N LEU A 185 -12.75 2.93 -15.34
CA LEU A 185 -11.43 2.41 -14.97
C LEU A 185 -11.53 1.13 -14.15
N ALA A 186 -12.54 1.02 -13.29
CA ALA A 186 -12.75 -0.18 -12.47
C ALA A 186 -13.22 -1.41 -13.29
N ASP A 187 -13.83 -1.19 -14.45
CA ASP A 187 -14.31 -2.25 -15.36
C ASP A 187 -13.20 -2.78 -16.31
N MET A 188 -12.00 -2.20 -16.30
CA MET A 188 -10.88 -2.52 -17.21
C MET A 188 -9.74 -3.24 -16.48
#